data_1e70cf294533e3a504d1a37220519cd1
#
_entry.id   1e70cf294533e3a504d1a37220519cd1
#
_cell.length_a   1.000
_cell.length_b   1.000
_cell.length_c   1.000
_cell.angle_alpha   90.00
_cell.angle_beta   90.00
_cell.angle_gamma   90.00
#
_symmetry.space_group_name_H-M   'P 1'
#
loop_
_entity.id
_entity.type
_entity.pdbx_description
1 polymer ?
#
loop_
_entity_poly.entity_id
_entity_poly.type
_entity_poly.pdbx_seq_one_letter_code
_entity_poly.pdbx_strand_id
1 'polypeptide(L)'
;SESARNIVASGGLPLAVTDCLNFGNINDPEVFYELQESSKGISDACKLLNTPVISGNVSLNNANPSGSIYPTPILGMVGLIEKTAQILTQKFNAVGDMIYLIGETGDDYSGSVIQKLQNERIFGTINFDSQAEKENQNFVFQANKKELLETAHDLSEGGLSIGLLQKAFGTKIGFDVEVNLTDAQLFSETQSRFVVTVHKEQQAKFEAFVHEMNLNTRVIAIGKTTGGGTSSIKTLESTTELN
;
A
#
# COMPACT_ATOMS: atom_id res chain seq x y z
N SER A 1 -8.63 -3.90 -2.29
CA SER A 1 -8.14 -2.62 -1.69
C SER A 1 -6.79 -2.21 -2.26
N GLU A 2 -5.80 -3.10 -2.31
CA GLU A 2 -4.44 -2.79 -2.78
C GLU A 2 -4.41 -2.18 -4.19
N SER A 3 -5.14 -2.75 -5.15
CA SER A 3 -5.23 -2.17 -6.50
C SER A 3 -5.71 -0.71 -6.49
N ALA A 4 -6.62 -0.37 -5.57
CA ALA A 4 -7.08 1.01 -5.40
C ALA A 4 -6.00 1.90 -4.78
N ARG A 5 -5.21 1.39 -3.79
CA ARG A 5 -4.04 2.11 -3.27
C ARG A 5 -3.04 2.45 -4.39
N ASN A 6 -2.76 1.48 -5.26
CA ASN A 6 -1.84 1.68 -6.40
C ASN A 6 -2.34 2.76 -7.37
N ILE A 7 -3.65 2.79 -7.67
CA ILE A 7 -4.26 3.85 -8.48
C ILE A 7 -4.12 5.20 -7.79
N VAL A 8 -4.44 5.28 -6.48
CA VAL A 8 -4.33 6.52 -5.71
C VAL A 8 -2.88 6.98 -5.60
N ALA A 9 -1.93 6.08 -5.35
CA ALA A 9 -0.50 6.40 -5.33
C ALA A 9 0.04 6.90 -6.67
N SER A 10 -0.64 6.57 -7.78
CA SER A 10 -0.36 7.10 -9.11
C SER A 10 -1.06 8.44 -9.40
N GLY A 11 -1.89 8.94 -8.48
CA GLY A 11 -2.64 10.18 -8.59
C GLY A 11 -4.05 10.03 -9.16
N GLY A 12 -4.52 8.81 -9.39
CA GLY A 12 -5.81 8.51 -9.99
C GLY A 12 -6.94 8.29 -8.98
N LEU A 13 -8.17 8.48 -9.46
CA LEU A 13 -9.38 8.04 -8.78
C LEU A 13 -9.72 6.62 -9.22
N PRO A 14 -9.78 5.63 -8.32
CA PRO A 14 -10.26 4.29 -8.64
C PRO A 14 -11.70 4.33 -9.15
N LEU A 15 -12.00 3.65 -10.26
CA LEU A 15 -13.33 3.69 -10.89
C LEU A 15 -14.03 2.33 -10.97
N ALA A 16 -13.30 1.29 -11.39
CA ALA A 16 -13.90 0.01 -11.67
C ALA A 16 -12.88 -1.13 -11.60
N VAL A 17 -13.39 -2.34 -11.37
CA VAL A 17 -12.61 -3.57 -11.21
C VAL A 17 -12.96 -4.55 -12.33
N THR A 18 -11.97 -5.27 -12.81
CA THR A 18 -12.13 -6.54 -13.51
C THR A 18 -11.51 -7.65 -12.69
N ASP A 19 -12.09 -8.84 -12.68
CA ASP A 19 -11.57 -9.98 -11.94
C ASP A 19 -11.21 -11.18 -12.83
N CYS A 20 -10.36 -12.05 -12.30
CA CYS A 20 -10.08 -13.35 -12.87
C CYS A 20 -9.99 -14.34 -11.70
N LEU A 21 -11.08 -15.07 -11.47
CA LEU A 21 -11.23 -15.98 -10.34
C LEU A 21 -10.77 -17.38 -10.74
N ASN A 22 -9.74 -17.92 -10.07
CA ASN A 22 -9.21 -19.24 -10.35
C ASN A 22 -9.31 -20.11 -9.10
N PHE A 23 -10.09 -21.18 -9.17
CA PHE A 23 -10.36 -22.10 -8.07
C PHE A 23 -10.33 -23.55 -8.54
N GLY A 24 -10.20 -24.46 -7.58
CA GLY A 24 -10.31 -25.90 -7.81
C GLY A 24 -11.73 -26.36 -8.14
N ASN A 25 -12.03 -27.61 -7.84
CA ASN A 25 -13.36 -28.19 -8.09
C ASN A 25 -14.36 -27.73 -7.02
N ILE A 26 -15.37 -26.96 -7.43
CA ILE A 26 -16.41 -26.42 -6.54
C ILE A 26 -17.37 -27.47 -5.94
N ASN A 27 -17.31 -28.75 -6.39
CA ASN A 27 -17.99 -29.84 -5.72
C ASN A 27 -17.29 -30.26 -4.40
N ASP A 28 -16.05 -29.82 -4.20
CA ASP A 28 -15.36 -29.87 -2.92
C ASP A 28 -15.88 -28.76 -2.01
N PRO A 29 -16.44 -29.08 -0.82
CA PRO A 29 -16.98 -28.09 0.09
C PRO A 29 -15.97 -27.03 0.56
N GLU A 30 -14.70 -27.39 0.69
CA GLU A 30 -13.64 -26.45 1.07
C GLU A 30 -13.39 -25.43 -0.04
N VAL A 31 -13.24 -25.89 -1.27
CA VAL A 31 -13.07 -25.02 -2.45
C VAL A 31 -14.29 -24.12 -2.67
N PHE A 32 -15.50 -24.65 -2.45
CA PHE A 32 -16.71 -23.84 -2.53
C PHE A 32 -16.75 -22.72 -1.47
N TYR A 33 -16.34 -23.04 -0.25
CA TYR A 33 -16.23 -22.06 0.85
C TYR A 33 -15.20 -20.98 0.50
N GLU A 34 -14.03 -21.36 -0.01
CA GLU A 34 -12.98 -20.42 -0.45
C GLU A 34 -13.48 -19.45 -1.55
N LEU A 35 -14.20 -19.96 -2.54
CA LEU A 35 -14.82 -19.14 -3.60
C LEU A 35 -15.85 -18.18 -3.02
N GLN A 36 -16.71 -18.66 -2.10
CA GLN A 36 -17.76 -17.85 -1.48
C GLN A 36 -17.15 -16.70 -0.66
N GLU A 37 -16.19 -16.98 0.21
CA GLU A 37 -15.57 -15.96 1.07
C GLU A 37 -14.70 -14.99 0.26
N SER A 38 -13.99 -15.46 -0.77
CA SER A 38 -13.26 -14.58 -1.69
C SER A 38 -14.19 -13.62 -2.43
N SER A 39 -15.30 -14.12 -2.96
CA SER A 39 -16.31 -13.31 -3.66
C SER A 39 -16.96 -12.28 -2.74
N LYS A 40 -17.23 -12.68 -1.49
CA LYS A 40 -17.75 -11.78 -0.46
C LYS A 40 -16.75 -10.66 -0.15
N GLY A 41 -15.46 -10.99 0.09
CA GLY A 41 -14.42 -10.01 0.36
C GLY A 41 -14.25 -9.01 -0.79
N ILE A 42 -14.28 -9.48 -2.05
CA ILE A 42 -14.26 -8.61 -3.24
C ILE A 42 -15.48 -7.68 -3.25
N SER A 43 -16.67 -8.23 -3.04
CA SER A 43 -17.93 -7.47 -3.01
C SER A 43 -17.92 -6.38 -1.94
N ASP A 44 -17.44 -6.71 -0.74
CA ASP A 44 -17.40 -5.77 0.38
C ASP A 44 -16.40 -4.63 0.11
N ALA A 45 -15.21 -4.93 -0.43
CA ALA A 45 -14.22 -3.93 -0.84
C ALA A 45 -14.75 -3.05 -1.99
N CYS A 46 -15.40 -3.62 -2.99
CA CYS A 46 -15.99 -2.87 -4.10
C CYS A 46 -17.08 -1.91 -3.63
N LYS A 47 -17.93 -2.32 -2.69
CA LYS A 47 -18.95 -1.45 -2.07
C LYS A 47 -18.31 -0.33 -1.25
N LEU A 48 -17.30 -0.67 -0.43
CA LEU A 48 -16.59 0.30 0.41
C LEU A 48 -15.97 1.42 -0.42
N LEU A 49 -15.29 1.05 -1.52
CA LEU A 49 -14.55 1.95 -2.38
C LEU A 49 -15.36 2.51 -3.55
N ASN A 50 -16.63 2.09 -3.71
CA ASN A 50 -17.49 2.47 -4.82
C ASN A 50 -16.86 2.14 -6.19
N THR A 51 -16.26 0.97 -6.32
CA THR A 51 -15.56 0.49 -7.52
C THR A 51 -16.22 -0.81 -8.02
N PRO A 52 -17.29 -0.74 -8.85
CA PRO A 52 -18.01 -1.94 -9.28
C PRO A 52 -17.13 -2.85 -10.14
N VAL A 53 -17.38 -4.16 -10.06
CA VAL A 53 -16.86 -5.14 -11.02
C VAL A 53 -17.62 -4.97 -12.33
N ILE A 54 -16.90 -4.62 -13.40
CA ILE A 54 -17.48 -4.36 -14.72
C ILE A 54 -17.26 -5.48 -15.72
N SER A 55 -16.32 -6.36 -15.46
CA SER A 55 -15.97 -7.50 -16.29
C SER A 55 -15.20 -8.51 -15.47
N GLY A 56 -15.15 -9.75 -15.90
CA GLY A 56 -14.35 -10.76 -15.24
C GLY A 56 -14.38 -12.10 -15.93
N ASN A 57 -13.63 -13.04 -15.37
CA ASN A 57 -13.58 -14.44 -15.78
C ASN A 57 -13.57 -15.34 -14.54
N VAL A 58 -14.23 -16.49 -14.64
CA VAL A 58 -14.15 -17.55 -13.63
C VAL A 58 -13.62 -18.82 -14.29
N SER A 59 -12.55 -19.36 -13.72
CA SER A 59 -11.98 -20.65 -14.10
C SER A 59 -12.05 -21.61 -12.91
N LEU A 60 -12.79 -22.69 -13.07
CA LEU A 60 -13.06 -23.70 -12.04
C LEU A 60 -12.45 -25.04 -12.43
N ASN A 61 -12.35 -25.96 -11.47
CA ASN A 61 -11.74 -27.28 -11.63
C ASN A 61 -10.24 -27.25 -11.99
N ASN A 62 -9.54 -26.18 -11.60
CA ASN A 62 -8.09 -26.11 -11.78
C ASN A 62 -7.40 -27.02 -10.77
N ALA A 63 -6.69 -28.02 -11.29
CA ALA A 63 -5.99 -29.01 -10.48
C ALA A 63 -4.73 -29.50 -11.19
N ASN A 64 -3.81 -30.03 -10.40
CA ASN A 64 -2.64 -30.76 -10.85
C ASN A 64 -2.61 -32.15 -10.16
N PRO A 65 -1.63 -33.02 -10.43
CA PRO A 65 -1.55 -34.34 -9.79
C PRO A 65 -1.46 -34.30 -8.25
N SER A 66 -1.09 -33.16 -7.66
CA SER A 66 -1.00 -32.99 -6.20
C SER A 66 -2.29 -32.46 -5.56
N GLY A 67 -3.32 -32.14 -6.36
CA GLY A 67 -4.62 -31.62 -5.88
C GLY A 67 -5.07 -30.33 -6.55
N SER A 68 -6.08 -29.68 -5.97
CA SER A 68 -6.57 -28.38 -6.39
C SER A 68 -5.50 -27.31 -6.25
N ILE A 69 -5.53 -26.29 -7.11
CA ILE A 69 -4.73 -25.07 -6.91
C ILE A 69 -5.20 -24.32 -5.66
N TYR A 70 -4.33 -23.51 -5.10
CA TYR A 70 -4.74 -22.53 -4.08
C TYR A 70 -5.77 -21.55 -4.66
N PRO A 71 -6.71 -21.02 -3.83
CA PRO A 71 -7.64 -20.00 -4.25
C PRO A 71 -6.87 -18.78 -4.76
N THR A 72 -7.06 -18.41 -6.03
CA THR A 72 -6.27 -17.38 -6.70
C THR A 72 -7.17 -16.37 -7.42
N PRO A 73 -7.83 -15.46 -6.67
CA PRO A 73 -8.49 -14.31 -7.26
C PRO A 73 -7.46 -13.27 -7.69
N ILE A 74 -7.52 -12.84 -8.95
CA ILE A 74 -6.68 -11.79 -9.52
C ILE A 74 -7.58 -10.60 -9.86
N LEU A 75 -7.19 -9.41 -9.42
CA LEU A 75 -7.96 -8.19 -9.64
C LEU A 75 -7.16 -7.19 -10.45
N GLY A 76 -7.78 -6.70 -11.53
CA GLY A 76 -7.34 -5.53 -12.26
C GLY A 76 -8.24 -4.34 -11.92
N MET A 77 -7.69 -3.13 -11.88
CA MET A 77 -8.46 -1.93 -11.60
C MET A 77 -8.12 -0.84 -12.59
N VAL A 78 -9.13 -0.09 -13.00
CA VAL A 78 -8.96 1.13 -13.79
C VAL A 78 -9.25 2.34 -12.93
N GLY A 79 -8.47 3.41 -13.17
CA GLY A 79 -8.66 4.69 -12.53
C GLY A 79 -8.50 5.83 -13.51
N LEU A 80 -8.91 7.02 -13.10
CA LEU A 80 -8.84 8.24 -13.91
C LEU A 80 -7.94 9.27 -13.24
N ILE A 81 -6.97 9.80 -13.98
CA ILE A 81 -6.23 11.00 -13.65
C ILE A 81 -6.80 12.13 -14.50
N GLU A 82 -7.40 13.14 -13.88
CA GLU A 82 -8.09 14.21 -14.61
C GLU A 82 -7.13 15.19 -15.29
N LYS A 83 -5.97 15.41 -14.66
CA LYS A 83 -4.96 16.38 -15.14
C LYS A 83 -3.57 15.74 -15.06
N THR A 84 -2.75 15.99 -16.08
CA THR A 84 -1.35 15.52 -16.10
C THR A 84 -0.51 16.02 -14.92
N ALA A 85 -0.81 17.21 -14.39
CA ALA A 85 -0.15 17.73 -13.18
C ALA A 85 -0.42 16.89 -11.91
N GLN A 86 -1.45 16.02 -11.93
CA GLN A 86 -1.82 15.14 -10.81
C GLN A 86 -1.15 13.76 -10.90
N ILE A 87 -0.34 13.51 -11.93
CA ILE A 87 0.40 12.24 -12.03
C ILE A 87 1.45 12.21 -10.92
N LEU A 88 1.32 11.23 -10.03
CA LEU A 88 2.33 10.94 -9.02
C LEU A 88 3.21 9.79 -9.48
N THR A 89 4.46 9.84 -9.06
CA THR A 89 5.43 8.76 -9.28
C THR A 89 5.87 8.16 -7.95
N GLN A 90 6.27 6.90 -8.01
CA GLN A 90 6.77 6.19 -6.83
C GLN A 90 8.12 6.76 -6.35
N LYS A 91 9.01 7.13 -7.27
CA LYS A 91 10.40 7.49 -6.97
C LYS A 91 10.54 8.88 -6.36
N PHE A 92 11.52 9.05 -5.46
CA PHE A 92 11.91 10.38 -5.03
C PHE A 92 12.36 11.21 -6.25
N ASN A 93 11.93 12.46 -6.31
CA ASN A 93 12.17 13.35 -7.44
C ASN A 93 12.97 14.63 -7.10
N ALA A 94 13.03 15.02 -5.82
CA ALA A 94 13.78 16.18 -5.37
C ALA A 94 14.46 15.93 -4.02
N VAL A 95 15.55 16.68 -3.75
CA VAL A 95 16.29 16.69 -2.48
C VAL A 95 15.69 17.73 -1.55
N GLY A 96 15.52 17.37 -0.29
CA GLY A 96 15.00 18.27 0.75
C GLY A 96 13.48 18.23 0.93
N ASP A 97 12.78 17.37 0.19
CA ASP A 97 11.35 17.12 0.40
C ASP A 97 11.12 16.40 1.71
N MET A 98 10.04 16.78 2.40
CA MET A 98 9.62 16.12 3.62
C MET A 98 8.94 14.79 3.31
N ILE A 99 9.27 13.75 4.07
CA ILE A 99 8.70 12.41 3.94
C ILE A 99 7.66 12.21 5.04
N TYR A 100 6.46 11.82 4.64
CA TYR A 100 5.37 11.49 5.56
C TYR A 100 4.94 10.03 5.41
N LEU A 101 4.71 9.39 6.56
CA LEU A 101 4.02 8.11 6.66
C LEU A 101 2.55 8.37 6.97
N ILE A 102 1.67 7.79 6.16
CA ILE A 102 0.21 7.85 6.33
C ILE A 102 -0.27 6.46 6.73
N GLY A 103 -1.06 6.37 7.77
CA GLY A 103 -1.57 5.13 8.35
C GLY A 103 -0.77 4.64 9.56
N GLU A 104 -1.36 3.72 10.30
CA GLU A 104 -0.74 3.12 11.49
C GLU A 104 0.12 1.92 11.09
N THR A 105 1.21 1.69 11.84
CA THR A 105 2.03 0.48 11.71
C THR A 105 1.79 -0.41 12.91
N GLY A 106 1.29 -1.60 12.67
CA GLY A 106 1.11 -2.66 13.67
C GLY A 106 2.20 -3.73 13.59
N ASP A 107 1.96 -4.86 14.26
CA ASP A 107 2.79 -6.06 14.21
C ASP A 107 2.18 -7.11 13.25
N ASP A 108 1.97 -6.71 12.00
CA ASP A 108 1.26 -7.50 10.99
C ASP A 108 2.26 -8.28 10.12
N TYR A 109 2.61 -9.47 10.58
CA TYR A 109 3.57 -10.36 9.91
C TYR A 109 2.91 -11.57 9.23
N SER A 110 1.62 -11.80 9.47
CA SER A 110 0.88 -12.92 8.88
C SER A 110 0.77 -12.77 7.36
N GLY A 111 1.29 -13.74 6.62
CA GLY A 111 1.33 -13.70 5.17
C GLY A 111 2.46 -12.85 4.57
N SER A 112 3.27 -12.22 5.40
CA SER A 112 4.35 -11.31 4.96
C SER A 112 5.55 -12.05 4.37
N VAL A 113 6.34 -11.32 3.60
CA VAL A 113 7.62 -11.82 3.05
C VAL A 113 8.58 -12.21 4.17
N ILE A 114 8.66 -11.43 5.24
CA ILE A 114 9.57 -11.76 6.36
C ILE A 114 9.14 -13.07 7.06
N GLN A 115 7.84 -13.30 7.23
CA GLN A 115 7.34 -14.56 7.78
C GLN A 115 7.73 -15.74 6.90
N LYS A 116 7.57 -15.62 5.59
CA LYS A 116 7.93 -16.65 4.63
C LYS A 116 9.43 -16.95 4.65
N LEU A 117 10.28 -15.93 4.74
CA LEU A 117 11.73 -16.10 4.82
C LEU A 117 12.20 -16.78 6.11
N GLN A 118 11.51 -16.49 7.24
CA GLN A 118 11.88 -17.06 8.54
C GLN A 118 11.31 -18.46 8.77
N ASN A 119 10.12 -18.77 8.26
CA ASN A 119 9.39 -19.97 8.60
C ASN A 119 9.12 -20.92 7.41
N GLU A 120 9.53 -20.56 6.20
CA GLU A 120 9.30 -21.29 4.94
C GLU A 120 7.80 -21.53 4.61
N ARG A 121 6.89 -20.99 5.40
CA ARG A 121 5.45 -21.10 5.20
C ARG A 121 4.72 -19.86 5.71
N ILE A 122 3.50 -19.67 5.19
CA ILE A 122 2.59 -18.61 5.59
C ILE A 122 1.56 -19.15 6.58
N PHE A 123 1.27 -18.42 7.64
CA PHE A 123 0.26 -18.76 8.65
C PHE A 123 -0.21 -17.50 9.39
N GLY A 124 -1.29 -17.65 10.15
CA GLY A 124 -1.89 -16.58 10.95
C GLY A 124 -3.09 -15.93 10.25
N THR A 125 -3.54 -14.81 10.79
CA THR A 125 -4.67 -14.04 10.29
C THR A 125 -4.21 -12.65 9.89
N ILE A 126 -4.84 -12.10 8.85
CA ILE A 126 -4.58 -10.72 8.41
C ILE A 126 -5.49 -9.79 9.21
N ASN A 127 -4.90 -8.72 9.74
CA ASN A 127 -5.63 -7.61 10.31
C ASN A 127 -5.88 -6.57 9.21
N PHE A 128 -7.15 -6.24 8.97
CA PHE A 128 -7.54 -5.28 7.94
C PHE A 128 -8.62 -4.34 8.45
N ASP A 129 -8.28 -3.06 8.57
CA ASP A 129 -9.21 -2.00 8.88
C ASP A 129 -9.71 -1.34 7.59
N SER A 130 -10.91 -1.69 7.20
CA SER A 130 -11.55 -1.19 5.98
C SER A 130 -11.85 0.30 6.03
N GLN A 131 -12.10 0.87 7.22
CA GLN A 131 -12.37 2.29 7.38
C GLN A 131 -11.08 3.10 7.24
N ALA A 132 -9.99 2.67 7.87
CA ALA A 132 -8.66 3.25 7.70
C ALA A 132 -8.21 3.19 6.23
N GLU A 133 -8.48 2.08 5.54
CA GLU A 133 -8.19 1.93 4.11
C GLU A 133 -8.86 3.01 3.27
N LYS A 134 -10.17 3.18 3.43
CA LYS A 134 -10.96 4.18 2.70
C LYS A 134 -10.51 5.61 3.03
N GLU A 135 -10.27 5.88 4.30
CA GLU A 135 -9.89 7.20 4.80
C GLU A 135 -8.53 7.62 4.25
N ASN A 136 -7.53 6.73 4.33
CA ASN A 136 -6.18 7.01 3.85
C ASN A 136 -6.10 7.18 2.35
N GLN A 137 -6.81 6.34 1.58
CA GLN A 137 -6.92 6.50 0.13
C GLN A 137 -7.56 7.85 -0.23
N ASN A 138 -8.67 8.21 0.42
CA ASN A 138 -9.32 9.49 0.17
C ASN A 138 -8.40 10.67 0.54
N PHE A 139 -7.69 10.60 1.65
CA PHE A 139 -6.75 11.64 2.07
C PHE A 139 -5.65 11.86 1.03
N VAL A 140 -4.97 10.80 0.59
CA VAL A 140 -3.90 10.88 -0.42
C VAL A 140 -4.44 11.45 -1.74
N PHE A 141 -5.60 10.99 -2.18
CA PHE A 141 -6.24 11.48 -3.40
C PHE A 141 -6.58 12.98 -3.29
N GLN A 142 -7.18 13.44 -2.18
CA GLN A 142 -7.54 14.85 -1.99
C GLN A 142 -6.31 15.74 -1.82
N ALA A 143 -5.27 15.27 -1.12
CA ALA A 143 -4.00 15.99 -1.00
C ALA A 143 -3.35 16.20 -2.39
N ASN A 144 -3.39 15.16 -3.24
CA ASN A 144 -2.90 15.26 -4.62
C ASN A 144 -3.75 16.22 -5.46
N LYS A 145 -5.07 16.19 -5.34
CA LYS A 145 -5.96 17.17 -6.04
C LYS A 145 -5.66 18.63 -5.68
N LYS A 146 -5.17 18.86 -4.47
CA LYS A 146 -4.71 20.18 -4.01
C LYS A 146 -3.25 20.49 -4.38
N GLU A 147 -2.60 19.59 -5.14
CA GLU A 147 -1.19 19.73 -5.58
C GLU A 147 -0.22 19.87 -4.38
N LEU A 148 -0.48 19.13 -3.29
CA LEU A 148 0.32 19.15 -2.07
C LEU A 148 1.37 18.03 -2.03
N LEU A 149 1.29 17.04 -2.95
CA LEU A 149 2.18 15.88 -2.99
C LEU A 149 3.13 15.95 -4.18
N GLU A 150 4.37 15.55 -3.97
CA GLU A 150 5.40 15.41 -5.01
C GLU A 150 5.48 13.97 -5.52
N THR A 151 5.46 13.01 -4.60
CA THR A 151 5.50 11.57 -4.92
C THR A 151 4.63 10.79 -3.92
N ALA A 152 4.12 9.65 -4.34
CA ALA A 152 3.41 8.73 -3.45
C ALA A 152 3.78 7.28 -3.77
N HIS A 153 3.76 6.44 -2.73
CA HIS A 153 3.93 5.00 -2.82
C HIS A 153 3.09 4.35 -1.74
N ASP A 154 2.33 3.34 -2.08
CA ASP A 154 1.68 2.48 -1.10
C ASP A 154 2.72 1.56 -0.43
N LEU A 155 2.42 1.12 0.77
CA LEU A 155 3.24 0.14 1.46
C LEU A 155 2.59 -1.24 1.40
N SER A 156 3.31 -2.21 0.86
CA SER A 156 2.90 -3.59 0.74
C SER A 156 4.03 -4.53 1.18
N GLU A 157 4.53 -5.39 0.30
CA GLU A 157 5.59 -6.35 0.60
C GLU A 157 6.85 -5.71 1.17
N GLY A 158 7.31 -6.22 2.32
CA GLY A 158 8.49 -5.74 3.02
C GLY A 158 8.29 -4.43 3.80
N GLY A 159 7.06 -3.92 3.87
CA GLY A 159 6.67 -2.81 4.73
C GLY A 159 7.37 -1.48 4.43
N LEU A 160 7.56 -0.69 5.48
CA LEU A 160 8.14 0.66 5.36
C LEU A 160 9.58 0.64 4.84
N SER A 161 10.39 -0.33 5.28
CA SER A 161 11.79 -0.44 4.87
C SER A 161 11.92 -0.57 3.36
N ILE A 162 11.20 -1.54 2.79
CA ILE A 162 11.27 -1.79 1.34
C ILE A 162 10.59 -0.67 0.55
N GLY A 163 9.48 -0.11 1.05
CA GLY A 163 8.83 1.03 0.41
C GLY A 163 9.75 2.25 0.25
N LEU A 164 10.52 2.59 1.29
CA LEU A 164 11.51 3.67 1.23
C LEU A 164 12.65 3.36 0.25
N LEU A 165 13.17 2.13 0.28
CA LEU A 165 14.21 1.69 -0.66
C LEU A 165 13.73 1.70 -2.11
N GLN A 166 12.50 1.26 -2.36
CA GLN A 166 11.90 1.33 -3.68
C GLN A 166 11.77 2.77 -4.19
N LYS A 167 11.45 3.72 -3.31
CA LYS A 167 11.42 5.15 -3.67
C LYS A 167 12.80 5.70 -4.03
N ALA A 168 13.86 5.25 -3.37
CA ALA A 168 15.24 5.68 -3.64
C ALA A 168 15.88 4.94 -4.83
N PHE A 169 15.50 3.69 -5.07
CA PHE A 169 16.15 2.80 -6.04
C PHE A 169 16.13 3.37 -7.47
N GLY A 170 17.35 3.44 -8.07
CA GLY A 170 17.54 3.98 -9.43
C GLY A 170 17.54 5.51 -9.51
N THR A 171 17.48 6.21 -8.36
CA THR A 171 17.68 7.65 -8.27
C THR A 171 19.07 7.94 -7.66
N LYS A 172 19.46 9.22 -7.62
CA LYS A 172 20.61 9.69 -6.84
C LYS A 172 20.16 10.38 -5.53
N ILE A 173 18.92 10.12 -5.14
CA ILE A 173 18.28 10.73 -3.98
C ILE A 173 18.12 9.64 -2.92
N GLY A 174 18.71 9.87 -1.77
CA GLY A 174 18.54 9.06 -0.58
C GLY A 174 17.49 9.65 0.36
N PHE A 175 17.50 9.19 1.60
CA PHE A 175 16.61 9.67 2.64
C PHE A 175 17.28 9.61 4.02
N ASP A 176 16.80 10.46 4.92
CA ASP A 176 17.12 10.42 6.35
C ASP A 176 15.81 10.39 7.12
N VAL A 177 15.53 9.23 7.74
CA VAL A 177 14.23 8.89 8.34
C VAL A 177 14.43 8.45 9.79
N GLU A 178 13.62 9.01 10.69
CA GLU A 178 13.52 8.59 12.09
C GLU A 178 12.07 8.21 12.41
N VAL A 179 11.87 7.01 12.93
CA VAL A 179 10.56 6.45 13.25
C VAL A 179 10.50 5.87 14.66
N ASN A 180 9.37 6.02 15.32
CA ASN A 180 9.11 5.43 16.63
C ASN A 180 8.59 3.99 16.47
N LEU A 181 9.38 3.16 15.79
CA LEU A 181 9.10 1.76 15.48
C LEU A 181 10.28 0.89 15.92
N THR A 182 10.05 -0.38 16.19
CA THR A 182 11.10 -1.39 16.33
C THR A 182 11.69 -1.75 14.97
N ASP A 183 12.87 -2.37 14.95
CA ASP A 183 13.49 -2.87 13.71
C ASP A 183 12.58 -3.87 13.00
N ALA A 184 11.89 -4.73 13.75
CA ALA A 184 10.93 -5.66 13.19
C ALA A 184 9.72 -4.98 12.52
N GLN A 185 9.20 -3.91 13.13
CA GLN A 185 8.06 -3.15 12.61
C GLN A 185 8.34 -2.42 11.30
N LEU A 186 9.61 -2.20 10.95
CA LEU A 186 9.99 -1.70 9.62
C LEU A 186 9.54 -2.63 8.49
N PHE A 187 9.48 -3.95 8.78
CA PHE A 187 9.08 -5.00 7.84
C PHE A 187 7.65 -5.47 8.02
N SER A 188 6.90 -4.85 8.93
CA SER A 188 5.47 -5.14 9.07
C SER A 188 4.73 -4.77 7.80
N GLU A 189 3.85 -5.66 7.33
CA GLU A 189 3.03 -5.45 6.14
C GLU A 189 1.60 -5.00 6.50
N THR A 190 1.48 -4.18 7.56
CA THR A 190 0.21 -3.54 7.91
C THR A 190 -0.37 -2.85 6.68
N GLN A 191 -1.63 -3.15 6.41
CA GLN A 191 -2.32 -2.62 5.23
C GLN A 191 -2.65 -1.13 5.37
N SER A 192 -3.14 -0.53 4.30
CA SER A 192 -3.71 0.84 4.31
C SER A 192 -2.70 1.97 4.55
N ARG A 193 -1.44 1.77 4.22
CA ARG A 193 -0.38 2.76 4.43
C ARG A 193 0.19 3.31 3.15
N PHE A 194 0.67 4.58 3.23
CA PHE A 194 1.41 5.24 2.15
C PHE A 194 2.64 5.95 2.69
N VAL A 195 3.67 6.07 1.84
CA VAL A 195 4.76 7.02 1.99
C VAL A 195 4.65 8.07 0.89
N VAL A 196 4.51 9.32 1.29
CA VAL A 196 4.43 10.45 0.37
C VAL A 196 5.55 11.44 0.62
N THR A 197 5.92 12.22 -0.40
CA THR A 197 6.79 13.38 -0.22
C THR A 197 6.04 14.67 -0.51
N VAL A 198 6.43 15.70 0.22
CA VAL A 198 5.86 17.05 0.17
C VAL A 198 7.01 18.03 0.02
N HIS A 199 6.95 18.92 -0.97
CA HIS A 199 7.95 19.95 -1.13
C HIS A 199 8.01 20.83 0.11
N LYS A 200 9.22 21.17 0.58
CA LYS A 200 9.41 21.92 1.84
C LYS A 200 8.60 23.22 1.92
N GLU A 201 8.38 23.88 0.78
CA GLU A 201 7.59 25.13 0.72
C GLU A 201 6.09 24.90 0.85
N GLN A 202 5.62 23.67 0.59
CA GLN A 202 4.22 23.26 0.74
C GLN A 202 3.95 22.60 2.11
N GLN A 203 4.97 22.34 2.91
CA GLN A 203 4.84 21.62 4.19
C GLN A 203 3.75 22.21 5.09
N ALA A 204 3.77 23.51 5.34
CA ALA A 204 2.78 24.15 6.21
C ALA A 204 1.34 24.02 5.67
N LYS A 205 1.17 24.06 4.35
CA LYS A 205 -0.15 23.86 3.72
C LYS A 205 -0.61 22.42 3.82
N PHE A 206 0.31 21.46 3.65
CA PHE A 206 0.01 20.05 3.82
C PHE A 206 -0.39 19.73 5.26
N GLU A 207 0.36 20.21 6.24
CA GLU A 207 0.04 20.01 7.66
C GLU A 207 -1.29 20.66 8.06
N ALA A 208 -1.59 21.84 7.53
CA ALA A 208 -2.90 22.45 7.71
C ALA A 208 -4.02 21.60 7.11
N PHE A 209 -3.78 21.01 5.94
CA PHE A 209 -4.74 20.09 5.31
C PHE A 209 -4.92 18.78 6.10
N VAL A 210 -3.85 18.24 6.69
CA VAL A 210 -3.96 17.09 7.63
C VAL A 210 -4.91 17.42 8.79
N HIS A 211 -4.77 18.60 9.39
CA HIS A 211 -5.66 19.04 10.45
C HIS A 211 -7.10 19.28 9.98
N GLU A 212 -7.28 19.86 8.78
CA GLU A 212 -8.61 20.08 8.17
C GLU A 212 -9.37 18.76 7.98
N MET A 213 -8.67 17.72 7.53
CA MET A 213 -9.27 16.41 7.24
C MET A 213 -9.68 15.62 8.48
N ASN A 214 -9.14 15.96 9.66
CA ASN A 214 -9.47 15.34 10.95
C ASN A 214 -9.55 13.80 10.87
N LEU A 215 -8.47 13.18 10.40
CA LEU A 215 -8.39 11.74 10.17
C LEU A 215 -8.38 10.96 11.48
N ASN A 216 -8.94 9.76 11.49
CA ASN A 216 -8.81 8.81 12.61
C ASN A 216 -7.46 8.09 12.61
N THR A 217 -6.74 8.11 11.48
CA THR A 217 -5.41 7.53 11.32
C THR A 217 -4.33 8.61 11.40
N ARG A 218 -3.08 8.17 11.51
CA ARG A 218 -1.95 9.10 11.64
C ARG A 218 -1.38 9.52 10.30
N VAL A 219 -0.94 10.78 10.24
CA VAL A 219 -0.05 11.32 9.22
C VAL A 219 1.15 11.89 9.94
N ILE A 220 2.32 11.28 9.77
CA ILE A 220 3.52 11.57 10.56
C ILE A 220 4.65 11.98 9.63
N ALA A 221 5.29 13.13 9.89
CA ALA A 221 6.58 13.46 9.28
C ALA A 221 7.65 12.52 9.85
N ILE A 222 8.27 11.75 8.99
CA ILE A 222 9.28 10.75 9.38
C ILE A 222 10.70 11.13 8.97
N GLY A 223 10.88 12.16 8.15
CA GLY A 223 12.20 12.58 7.69
C GLY A 223 12.17 13.40 6.42
N LYS A 224 13.26 13.35 5.68
CA LYS A 224 13.43 14.12 4.45
C LYS A 224 14.29 13.36 3.44
N THR A 225 14.16 13.74 2.18
CA THR A 225 15.05 13.27 1.11
C THR A 225 16.40 13.95 1.16
N THR A 226 17.46 13.19 0.83
CA THR A 226 18.86 13.63 0.87
C THR A 226 19.54 13.48 -0.50
N GLY A 227 20.60 14.25 -0.73
CA GLY A 227 21.43 14.11 -1.92
C GLY A 227 22.51 13.02 -1.74
N GLY A 228 23.10 12.59 -2.86
CA GLY A 228 24.24 11.67 -2.85
C GLY A 228 23.89 10.19 -2.78
N GLY A 229 22.61 9.84 -2.71
CA GLY A 229 22.15 8.44 -2.71
C GLY A 229 22.28 7.71 -1.36
N THR A 230 22.93 8.31 -0.37
CA THR A 230 23.05 7.73 0.97
C THR A 230 21.72 7.84 1.72
N SER A 231 21.31 6.76 2.35
CA SER A 231 20.05 6.69 3.10
C SER A 231 20.31 6.23 4.54
N SER A 232 19.51 6.74 5.47
CA SER A 232 19.52 6.28 6.87
C SER A 232 18.11 6.04 7.40
N ILE A 233 17.96 5.03 8.22
CA ILE A 233 16.76 4.75 9.00
C ILE A 233 17.15 4.61 10.47
N LYS A 234 16.60 5.46 11.32
CA LYS A 234 16.70 5.38 12.76
C LYS A 234 15.39 4.89 13.36
N THR A 235 15.49 3.84 14.15
CA THR A 235 14.37 3.23 14.89
C THR A 235 14.53 3.46 16.40
N LEU A 236 13.67 2.84 17.20
CA LEU A 236 13.84 2.76 18.67
C LEU A 236 15.07 1.96 19.10
N GLU A 237 15.54 1.06 18.25
CA GLU A 237 16.53 0.02 18.58
C GLU A 237 17.86 0.24 17.90
N SER A 238 17.86 0.78 16.67
CA SER A 238 19.08 0.89 15.86
C SER A 238 19.09 2.12 14.94
N THR A 239 20.25 2.33 14.33
CA THR A 239 20.40 3.22 13.16
C THR A 239 21.10 2.45 12.06
N THR A 240 20.44 2.32 10.92
CA THR A 240 20.97 1.62 9.74
C THR A 240 21.30 2.62 8.65
N GLU A 241 22.55 2.61 8.18
CA GLU A 241 22.99 3.39 7.01
C GLU A 241 23.03 2.47 5.77
N LEU A 242 22.54 3.01 4.66
CA LEU A 242 22.41 2.30 3.38
C LEU A 242 23.12 3.12 2.30
N ASN A 243 24.03 2.49 1.54
CA ASN A 243 24.82 3.09 0.47
C ASN A 243 24.41 2.53 -0.89
#